data_27684cf146d1709853c93ee74528e773
#
_entry.id   27684cf146d1709853c93ee74528e773
#
_cell.length_a   1.000
_cell.length_b   1.000
_cell.length_c   1.000
_cell.angle_alpha   90.00
_cell.angle_beta   90.00
_cell.angle_gamma   90.00
#
_symmetry.space_group_name_H-M   'P 1'
#
loop_
_entity.id
_entity.type
_entity.pdbx_description
1 polymer ?
#
loop_
_entity_poly.entity_id
_entity_poly.type
_entity_poly.pdbx_seq_one_letter_code
_entity_poly.pdbx_strand_id
1 'polypeptide(L)'
;MAEHSFQVTISTPDGVVYDQPATMVVVTTAGGQMGVMANHVPVVAALGIDLVTVKHSDTDAADDVIAVNGGFMEFHNNVATIAADSAELAQDID
;
A
#
# COMPACT_ATOMS: atom_id res chain seq x y z
N MET A 1 9.01 -11.60 -16.97
CA MET A 1 8.39 -12.21 -15.79
C MET A 1 8.19 -11.21 -14.72
N ALA A 2 7.05 -11.27 -14.09
CA ALA A 2 6.72 -10.33 -13.02
C ALA A 2 7.15 -10.91 -11.67
N GLU A 3 8.36 -11.39 -11.61
CA GLU A 3 8.86 -12.12 -10.45
C GLU A 3 9.17 -11.21 -9.28
N HIS A 4 9.15 -9.91 -9.48
CA HIS A 4 9.46 -8.96 -8.41
C HIS A 4 8.20 -8.29 -7.89
N SER A 5 7.13 -9.06 -7.78
CA SER A 5 5.88 -8.54 -7.23
C SER A 5 5.67 -9.08 -5.82
N PHE A 6 4.82 -8.40 -5.10
CA PHE A 6 4.40 -8.81 -3.76
C PHE A 6 2.94 -8.42 -3.60
N GLN A 7 2.32 -8.90 -2.53
CA GLN A 7 0.90 -8.68 -2.31
C GLN A 7 0.70 -7.45 -1.44
N VAL A 8 -0.23 -6.59 -1.82
CA VAL A 8 -0.63 -5.43 -1.02
C VAL A 8 -2.08 -5.63 -0.58
N THR A 9 -2.30 -5.60 0.71
CA THR A 9 -3.62 -5.76 1.30
C THR A 9 -3.90 -4.56 2.19
N ILE A 10 -5.01 -3.87 1.97
CA ILE A 10 -5.43 -2.73 2.79
C ILE A 10 -6.76 -3.08 3.41
N SER A 11 -6.82 -3.01 4.74
CA SER A 11 -8.04 -3.33 5.47
C SER A 11 -8.41 -2.21 6.43
N THR A 12 -9.69 -2.17 6.75
CA THR A 12 -10.26 -1.25 7.74
C THR A 12 -11.10 -2.08 8.69
N PRO A 13 -11.68 -1.48 9.74
CA PRO A 13 -12.58 -2.24 10.59
C PRO A 13 -13.77 -2.85 9.84
N ASP A 14 -14.10 -2.33 8.67
CA ASP A 14 -15.20 -2.86 7.88
C ASP A 14 -14.78 -3.99 6.94
N GLY A 15 -13.49 -4.30 6.87
CA GLY A 15 -13.01 -5.39 6.05
C GLY A 15 -11.90 -4.97 5.10
N VAL A 16 -11.59 -5.87 4.17
CA VAL A 16 -10.54 -5.62 3.17
C VAL A 16 -11.11 -4.76 2.06
N VAL A 17 -10.42 -3.66 1.75
CA VAL A 17 -10.85 -2.74 0.70
C VAL A 17 -9.94 -2.80 -0.52
N TYR A 18 -8.76 -3.40 -0.39
CA TYR A 18 -7.81 -3.49 -1.51
C TYR A 18 -6.93 -4.73 -1.30
N ASP A 19 -6.73 -5.49 -2.37
CA ASP A 19 -5.94 -6.73 -2.27
C ASP A 19 -5.44 -7.08 -3.67
N GLN A 20 -4.25 -6.59 -4.02
CA GLN A 20 -3.70 -6.73 -5.36
C GLN A 20 -2.20 -6.95 -5.30
N PRO A 21 -1.64 -7.62 -6.30
CA PRO A 21 -0.18 -7.68 -6.43
C PRO A 21 0.36 -6.32 -6.89
N ALA A 22 1.60 -6.05 -6.55
CA ALA A 22 2.23 -4.78 -6.87
C ALA A 22 3.73 -4.96 -7.04
N THR A 23 4.36 -4.01 -7.69
CA THR A 23 5.81 -3.98 -7.79
C THR A 23 6.42 -2.97 -6.83
N MET A 24 5.64 -1.99 -6.36
CA MET A 24 6.08 -1.05 -5.35
C MET A 24 4.86 -0.47 -4.66
N VAL A 25 4.97 -0.20 -3.38
CA VAL A 25 3.99 0.59 -2.65
C VAL A 25 4.71 1.78 -2.04
N VAL A 26 4.14 2.97 -2.17
CA VAL A 26 4.70 4.19 -1.63
C VAL A 26 3.76 4.73 -0.57
N VAL A 27 4.30 4.95 0.62
CA VAL A 27 3.54 5.49 1.74
C VAL A 27 4.29 6.69 2.30
N THR A 28 3.58 7.53 3.06
CA THR A 28 4.19 8.67 3.74
C THR A 28 4.18 8.39 5.23
N THR A 29 5.36 8.46 5.82
CA THR A 29 5.55 8.27 7.25
C THR A 29 5.99 9.60 7.86
N ALA A 30 6.13 9.61 9.19
CA ALA A 30 6.64 10.80 9.87
C ALA A 30 8.01 11.20 9.37
N GLY A 31 8.79 10.24 8.89
CA GLY A 31 10.13 10.52 8.36
C GLY A 31 10.15 10.87 6.89
N GLY A 32 9.00 10.91 6.21
CA GLY A 32 8.93 11.19 4.78
C GLY A 32 8.37 10.03 4.01
N GLN A 33 8.45 10.10 2.69
CA GLN A 33 7.96 9.03 1.84
C GLN A 33 8.87 7.81 1.92
N MET A 34 8.24 6.65 1.82
CA MET A 34 8.95 5.39 1.83
C MET A 34 8.36 4.49 0.75
N GLY A 35 9.24 3.96 -0.10
CA GLY A 35 8.84 3.01 -1.13
C GLY A 35 9.29 1.62 -0.74
N VAL A 36 8.38 0.64 -0.88
CA VAL A 36 8.68 -0.74 -0.55
C VAL A 36 8.52 -1.58 -1.82
N MET A 37 9.53 -2.38 -2.11
CA MET A 37 9.56 -3.26 -3.26
C MET A 37 9.68 -4.70 -2.79
N ALA A 38 9.54 -5.63 -3.72
CA ALA A 38 9.64 -7.04 -3.39
C ALA A 38 10.97 -7.32 -2.68
N ASN A 39 10.95 -8.23 -1.73
CA ASN A 39 12.12 -8.67 -0.97
C ASN A 39 12.69 -7.60 -0.04
N HIS A 40 11.93 -6.54 0.22
CA HIS A 40 12.34 -5.56 1.21
C HIS A 40 12.42 -6.23 2.59
N VAL A 41 13.34 -5.74 3.42
CA VAL A 41 13.43 -6.26 4.79
C VAL A 41 12.14 -5.95 5.53
N PRO A 42 11.78 -6.76 6.54
CA PRO A 42 10.58 -6.48 7.30
C PRO A 42 10.59 -5.08 7.90
N VAL A 43 9.45 -4.43 7.86
CA VAL A 43 9.34 -3.07 8.36
C VAL A 43 7.91 -2.83 8.84
N VAL A 44 7.78 -1.98 9.85
CA VAL A 44 6.50 -1.48 10.34
C VAL A 44 6.58 0.03 10.34
N ALA A 45 5.58 0.68 9.75
CA ALA A 45 5.56 2.13 9.66
C ALA A 45 4.19 2.66 10.05
N ALA A 46 4.18 3.72 10.86
CA ALA A 46 2.93 4.37 11.24
C ALA A 46 2.53 5.35 10.13
N LEU A 47 1.24 5.36 9.82
CA LEU A 47 0.69 6.19 8.76
C LEU A 47 -0.31 7.19 9.38
N GLY A 48 -0.30 8.40 8.85
CA GLY A 48 -1.31 9.38 9.20
C GLY A 48 -2.36 9.45 8.10
N ILE A 49 -2.77 10.66 7.77
CA ILE A 49 -3.62 10.89 6.60
C ILE A 49 -2.70 10.89 5.40
N ASP A 50 -2.92 9.97 4.46
CA ASP A 50 -1.96 9.74 3.39
C ASP A 50 -2.64 9.23 2.15
N LEU A 51 -1.94 9.40 1.03
CA LEU A 51 -2.30 8.75 -0.22
C LEU A 51 -1.28 7.63 -0.44
N VAL A 52 -1.75 6.40 -0.36
CA VAL A 52 -0.92 5.23 -0.61
C VAL A 52 -0.95 4.94 -2.10
N THR A 53 0.22 4.89 -2.73
CA THR A 53 0.32 4.63 -4.16
C THR A 53 0.83 3.22 -4.37
N VAL A 54 0.06 2.45 -5.14
CA VAL A 54 0.41 1.07 -5.48
C VAL A 54 0.77 1.03 -6.95
N LYS A 55 1.98 0.63 -7.26
CA LYS A 55 2.51 0.67 -8.62
C LYS A 55 2.51 -0.70 -9.25
N HIS A 56 2.17 -0.75 -10.53
CA HIS A 56 2.13 -1.97 -11.34
C HIS A 56 3.04 -1.80 -12.54
N SER A 57 4.32 -1.58 -12.31
CA SER A 57 5.23 -1.15 -13.36
C SER A 57 5.48 -2.20 -14.43
N ASP A 58 5.08 -3.44 -14.19
CA ASP A 58 5.25 -4.50 -15.18
C ASP A 58 4.19 -4.47 -16.26
N THR A 59 3.21 -3.60 -16.13
CA THR A 59 2.09 -3.53 -17.05
C THR A 59 1.84 -2.09 -17.44
N ASP A 60 0.93 -1.90 -18.38
CA ASP A 60 0.48 -0.56 -18.74
C ASP A 60 -0.60 -0.05 -17.80
N ALA A 61 -0.91 -0.81 -16.76
CA ALA A 61 -1.94 -0.39 -15.81
C ALA A 61 -1.49 0.85 -15.06
N ALA A 62 -2.40 1.76 -14.84
CA ALA A 62 -2.12 2.95 -14.05
C ALA A 62 -1.92 2.56 -12.59
N ASP A 63 -1.21 3.42 -11.86
CA ASP A 63 -1.07 3.24 -10.43
C ASP A 63 -2.43 3.33 -9.76
N ASP A 64 -2.60 2.55 -8.68
CA ASP A 64 -3.75 2.71 -7.82
C ASP A 64 -3.37 3.63 -6.67
N VAL A 65 -4.27 4.56 -6.35
CA VAL A 65 -4.05 5.48 -5.25
C VAL A 65 -5.18 5.31 -4.27
N ILE A 66 -4.83 5.06 -3.01
CA ILE A 66 -5.79 4.81 -1.96
C ILE A 66 -5.59 5.86 -0.87
N ALA A 67 -6.65 6.60 -0.55
CA ALA A 67 -6.60 7.56 0.55
C ALA A 67 -6.85 6.81 1.84
N VAL A 68 -5.91 6.90 2.78
CA VAL A 68 -6.03 6.24 4.07
C VAL A 68 -6.02 7.30 5.17
N ASN A 69 -6.64 6.97 6.28
CA ASN A 69 -6.67 7.84 7.45
C ASN A 69 -6.29 7.00 8.66
N GLY A 70 -5.09 7.27 9.18
CA GLY A 70 -4.60 6.57 10.36
C GLY A 70 -4.21 5.14 10.07
N GLY A 71 -3.44 4.56 10.96
CA GLY A 71 -3.11 3.15 10.86
C GLY A 71 -1.63 2.90 10.71
N PHE A 72 -1.30 1.76 10.14
CA PHE A 72 0.09 1.39 9.96
C PHE A 72 0.23 0.42 8.80
N MET A 73 1.46 0.34 8.28
CA MET A 73 1.83 -0.64 7.27
C MET A 73 2.85 -1.60 7.86
N GLU A 74 2.66 -2.88 7.60
CA GLU A 74 3.63 -3.90 7.95
C GLU A 74 4.04 -4.63 6.67
N PHE A 75 5.34 -4.75 6.43
CA PHE A 75 5.85 -5.54 5.31
C PHE A 75 6.60 -6.73 5.88
N HIS A 76 6.22 -7.92 5.45
CA HIS A 76 6.81 -9.15 5.94
C HIS A 76 6.50 -10.27 4.94
N ASN A 77 7.53 -11.05 4.58
CA ASN A 77 7.34 -12.19 3.67
C ASN A 77 6.66 -11.80 2.36
N ASN A 78 7.06 -10.67 1.79
CA ASN A 78 6.51 -10.18 0.52
C ASN A 78 5.01 -9.95 0.56
N VAL A 79 4.52 -9.50 1.73
CA VAL A 79 3.15 -9.04 1.87
C VAL A 79 3.20 -7.70 2.59
N ALA A 80 2.63 -6.68 1.96
CA ALA A 80 2.45 -5.38 2.60
C ALA A 80 1.02 -5.32 3.11
N THR A 81 0.87 -5.31 4.41
CA THR A 81 -0.44 -5.23 5.05
C THR A 81 -0.61 -3.83 5.62
N ILE A 82 -1.62 -3.13 5.15
CA ILE A 82 -1.94 -1.80 5.63
C ILE A 82 -3.27 -1.90 6.37
N ALA A 83 -3.23 -1.59 7.67
CA ALA A 83 -4.43 -1.54 8.50
C ALA A 83 -4.71 -0.08 8.78
N ALA A 84 -5.84 0.41 8.28
CA ALA A 84 -6.19 1.82 8.39
C ALA A 84 -7.51 1.99 9.12
N ASP A 85 -7.70 3.15 9.73
CA ASP A 85 -8.99 3.47 10.34
C ASP A 85 -10.06 3.62 9.27
N SER A 86 -9.68 4.22 8.14
CA SER A 86 -10.55 4.28 6.96
C SER A 86 -9.68 4.33 5.72
N ALA A 87 -10.21 3.84 4.62
CA ALA A 87 -9.49 3.82 3.35
C ALA A 87 -10.48 3.85 2.21
N GLU A 88 -10.09 4.51 1.11
CA GLU A 88 -10.95 4.66 -0.04
C GLU A 88 -10.09 4.84 -1.28
N LEU A 89 -10.46 4.18 -2.37
CA LEU A 89 -9.78 4.41 -3.63
C LEU A 89 -9.96 5.87 -4.03
N ALA A 90 -8.86 6.52 -4.42
CA ALA A 90 -8.90 7.94 -4.72
C ALA A 90 -9.87 8.25 -5.87
N GLN A 91 -10.00 7.35 -6.82
CA GLN A 91 -10.91 7.54 -7.94
C GLN A 91 -12.37 7.54 -7.53
N ASP A 92 -12.68 7.06 -6.33
CA ASP A 92 -14.04 7.02 -5.79
C ASP A 92 -14.36 8.23 -4.92
N ILE A 93 -13.42 9.15 -4.78
CA ILE A 93 -13.60 10.34 -3.97
C ILE A 93 -14.09 11.47 -4.86
N ASP A 94 -15.19 12.08 -4.48
CA ASP A 94 -15.75 13.21 -5.23
C ASP A 94 -15.13 14.53 -4.81
#